data_b63fe3e3f58e4c1f45bdbf2afa5c3378
#
_entry.id   b63fe3e3f58e4c1f45bdbf2afa5c3378
#
_cell.length_a   1.000
_cell.length_b   1.000
_cell.length_c   1.000
_cell.angle_alpha   90.00
_cell.angle_beta   90.00
_cell.angle_gamma   90.00
#
_symmetry.space_group_name_H-M   'P 1'
#
loop_
_entity.id
_entity.type
_entity.pdbx_description
1 polymer ?
#
loop_
_entity_poly.entity_id
_entity_poly.type
_entity_poly.pdbx_seq_one_letter_code
_entity_poly.pdbx_strand_id
1 'polypeptide(L)'
;EKKTTKTETVTEDDEEVVVIDAEEPEITVEDLPGVGPATAEKLREAGFNELLAIAVMTPKSLADAAELGEAVSAKIITSAKKLANIGGFVSGNSLMERRRQVLKLSSGSAAIDELLGGGFETQSICEVYGEFGSGKTQVGHQLAVNCLLPKEQGGLGGEVFYIDTEDTFRPERIAQMARGVGLDPEIALERIHVARAYNSAHQMLLVDEIQRASKNIDVKLIIVDSLIAHFRAEFLGRGMLADRQQKLNRHMKELKKLADVNNAMVLV
;
A
#
# COMPACT_ATOMS: atom_id res chain seq x y z
N GLU A 1 8.63 -29.55 21.41
CA GLU A 1 9.30 -28.80 22.48
C GLU A 1 8.42 -27.66 22.93
N LYS A 2 8.03 -27.69 24.21
CA LYS A 2 7.17 -26.71 24.86
C LYS A 2 7.95 -25.40 25.02
N LYS A 3 7.54 -24.32 24.34
CA LYS A 3 8.05 -22.96 24.61
C LYS A 3 7.34 -22.41 25.87
N THR A 4 8.15 -21.98 26.80
CA THR A 4 7.82 -21.45 28.11
C THR A 4 7.27 -20.02 27.98
N THR A 5 6.07 -19.79 28.46
CA THR A 5 5.43 -18.48 28.59
C THR A 5 6.20 -17.62 29.58
N LYS A 6 6.67 -16.45 29.21
CA LYS A 6 7.17 -15.44 30.15
C LYS A 6 6.01 -14.54 30.56
N THR A 7 5.74 -14.50 31.84
CA THR A 7 4.80 -13.58 32.49
C THR A 7 5.61 -12.40 33.05
N GLU A 8 5.37 -11.20 32.52
CA GLU A 8 5.83 -9.96 33.18
C GLU A 8 4.64 -9.34 33.92
N THR A 9 4.81 -9.17 35.23
CA THR A 9 3.83 -8.54 36.13
C THR A 9 4.24 -7.08 36.31
N VAL A 10 3.40 -6.14 35.90
CA VAL A 10 3.53 -4.73 36.25
C VAL A 10 2.40 -4.38 37.19
N THR A 11 2.75 -3.95 38.42
CA THR A 11 1.80 -3.49 39.45
C THR A 11 1.74 -1.97 39.41
N GLU A 12 0.61 -1.40 39.08
CA GLU A 12 0.20 -0.04 39.46
C GLU A 12 -1.23 -0.10 39.99
N ASP A 13 -1.34 0.30 41.24
CA ASP A 13 -2.57 0.57 42.03
C ASP A 13 -3.84 -0.29 41.78
N ASP A 14 -3.96 -1.36 42.64
CA ASP A 14 -5.21 -2.03 43.09
C ASP A 14 -6.21 -2.61 42.08
N GLU A 15 -5.87 -2.83 40.82
CA GLU A 15 -6.57 -3.78 39.95
C GLU A 15 -5.56 -4.63 39.16
N GLU A 16 -5.55 -5.93 39.41
CA GLU A 16 -4.73 -6.90 38.70
C GLU A 16 -5.29 -7.10 37.28
N VAL A 17 -4.85 -6.26 36.34
CA VAL A 17 -5.16 -6.43 34.89
C VAL A 17 -4.19 -7.47 34.35
N VAL A 18 -4.64 -8.71 34.24
CA VAL A 18 -3.93 -9.77 33.53
C VAL A 18 -4.06 -9.47 32.02
N VAL A 19 -3.06 -8.83 31.44
CA VAL A 19 -2.93 -8.72 29.98
C VAL A 19 -2.45 -10.09 29.49
N ILE A 20 -3.37 -10.90 29.01
CA ILE A 20 -3.05 -12.10 28.25
C ILE A 20 -2.78 -11.62 26.82
N ASP A 21 -1.52 -11.38 26.48
CA ASP A 21 -1.07 -11.34 25.10
C ASP A 21 -1.17 -12.77 24.53
N ALA A 22 -2.37 -13.14 24.11
CA ALA A 22 -2.55 -14.29 23.23
C ALA A 22 -2.12 -13.82 21.84
N GLU A 23 -0.86 -14.03 21.48
CA GLU A 23 -0.46 -14.08 20.07
C GLU A 23 -1.35 -15.17 19.43
N GLU A 24 -2.40 -14.76 18.73
CA GLU A 24 -3.12 -15.66 17.84
C GLU A 24 -2.09 -16.23 16.86
N PRO A 25 -2.04 -17.55 16.63
CA PRO A 25 -1.08 -18.16 15.73
C PRO A 25 -1.25 -17.50 14.36
N GLU A 26 -0.20 -16.87 13.87
CA GLU A 26 -0.15 -16.24 12.56
C GLU A 26 -0.44 -17.33 11.51
N ILE A 27 -1.65 -17.32 10.95
CA ILE A 27 -2.07 -18.29 9.94
C ILE A 27 -1.29 -17.99 8.66
N THR A 28 -0.44 -18.93 8.27
CA THR A 28 0.45 -18.79 7.12
C THR A 28 -0.14 -19.44 5.87
N VAL A 29 0.52 -19.25 4.73
CA VAL A 29 0.14 -19.84 3.45
C VAL A 29 0.15 -21.39 3.49
N GLU A 30 0.94 -21.98 4.39
CA GLU A 30 1.04 -23.42 4.61
C GLU A 30 -0.22 -24.01 5.28
N ASP A 31 -0.95 -23.19 6.02
CA ASP A 31 -2.17 -23.58 6.70
C ASP A 31 -3.38 -23.64 5.79
N LEU A 32 -3.22 -23.24 4.50
CA LEU A 32 -4.28 -23.24 3.52
C LEU A 32 -4.66 -24.66 3.11
N PRO A 33 -5.92 -25.06 3.27
CA PRO A 33 -6.40 -26.36 2.79
C PRO A 33 -6.13 -26.55 1.29
N GLY A 34 -5.37 -27.60 0.95
CA GLY A 34 -5.00 -27.92 -0.42
C GLY A 34 -3.70 -27.29 -0.90
N VAL A 35 -2.97 -26.62 -0.03
CA VAL A 35 -1.61 -26.15 -0.27
C VAL A 35 -0.62 -27.11 0.38
N GLY A 36 0.10 -27.87 -0.44
CA GLY A 36 1.23 -28.67 0.02
C GLY A 36 2.54 -27.86 -0.03
N PRO A 37 3.65 -28.42 0.54
CA PRO A 37 4.93 -27.70 0.63
C PRO A 37 5.42 -27.10 -0.69
N ALA A 38 5.34 -27.86 -1.79
CA ALA A 38 5.76 -27.40 -3.12
C ALA A 38 4.86 -26.26 -3.64
N THR A 39 3.57 -26.24 -3.30
CA THR A 39 2.66 -25.17 -3.69
C THR A 39 2.89 -23.94 -2.83
N ALA A 40 3.16 -24.11 -1.53
CA ALA A 40 3.50 -23.03 -0.62
C ALA A 40 4.79 -22.33 -1.06
N GLU A 41 5.81 -23.09 -1.48
CA GLU A 41 7.06 -22.55 -2.00
C GLU A 41 6.83 -21.70 -3.26
N LYS A 42 6.07 -22.19 -4.25
CA LYS A 42 5.69 -21.43 -5.45
C LYS A 42 4.95 -20.14 -5.12
N LEU A 43 4.03 -20.18 -4.15
CA LEU A 43 3.32 -18.99 -3.71
C LEU A 43 4.25 -17.97 -3.06
N ARG A 44 5.22 -18.41 -2.24
CA ARG A 44 6.22 -17.52 -1.63
C ARG A 44 7.18 -16.93 -2.68
N GLU A 45 7.68 -17.74 -3.61
CA GLU A 45 8.51 -17.26 -4.72
C GLU A 45 7.78 -16.23 -5.58
N ALA A 46 6.48 -16.42 -5.78
CA ALA A 46 5.62 -15.44 -6.43
C ALA A 46 5.25 -14.23 -5.53
N GLY A 47 5.71 -14.22 -4.25
CA GLY A 47 5.52 -13.12 -3.30
C GLY A 47 4.20 -13.11 -2.55
N PHE A 48 3.50 -14.24 -2.53
CA PHE A 48 2.26 -14.38 -1.77
C PHE A 48 2.57 -14.99 -0.40
N ASN A 49 3.02 -14.16 0.55
CA ASN A 49 3.32 -14.58 1.92
C ASN A 49 2.10 -14.45 2.85
N GLU A 50 1.15 -13.61 2.48
CA GLU A 50 -0.05 -13.31 3.29
C GLU A 50 -1.32 -13.84 2.65
N LEU A 51 -2.25 -14.33 3.48
CA LEU A 51 -3.56 -14.82 3.03
C LEU A 51 -4.37 -13.75 2.29
N LEU A 52 -4.26 -12.50 2.75
CA LEU A 52 -4.96 -11.37 2.13
C LEU A 52 -4.51 -11.15 0.68
N ALA A 53 -3.21 -11.22 0.42
CA ALA A 53 -2.64 -11.06 -0.91
C ALA A 53 -3.19 -12.11 -1.89
N ILE A 54 -3.34 -13.37 -1.43
CA ILE A 54 -3.92 -14.48 -2.20
C ILE A 54 -5.42 -14.28 -2.37
N ALA A 55 -6.12 -13.93 -1.31
CA ALA A 55 -7.59 -13.86 -1.28
C ALA A 55 -8.17 -12.81 -2.24
N VAL A 56 -7.41 -11.74 -2.53
CA VAL A 56 -7.86 -10.67 -3.46
C VAL A 56 -7.48 -10.92 -4.92
N MET A 57 -6.76 -12.02 -5.21
CA MET A 57 -6.38 -12.39 -6.58
C MET A 57 -7.54 -12.97 -7.39
N THR A 58 -7.42 -12.90 -8.72
CA THR A 58 -8.26 -13.73 -9.60
C THR A 58 -7.60 -15.10 -9.81
N PRO A 59 -8.37 -16.18 -10.07
CA PRO A 59 -7.81 -17.51 -10.32
C PRO A 59 -6.72 -17.50 -11.40
N LYS A 60 -6.98 -16.80 -12.50
CA LYS A 60 -6.05 -16.68 -13.61
C LYS A 60 -4.77 -15.93 -13.20
N SER A 61 -4.89 -14.79 -12.51
CA SER A 61 -3.73 -14.01 -12.10
C SER A 61 -2.85 -14.77 -11.11
N LEU A 62 -3.43 -15.53 -10.19
CA LEU A 62 -2.68 -16.36 -9.27
C LEU A 62 -2.02 -17.55 -9.98
N ALA A 63 -2.73 -18.17 -10.95
CA ALA A 63 -2.22 -19.27 -11.77
C ALA A 63 -0.97 -18.82 -12.56
N ASP A 64 -1.07 -17.67 -13.22
CA ASP A 64 0.03 -17.11 -14.02
C ASP A 64 1.23 -16.70 -13.14
N ALA A 65 0.99 -16.11 -11.97
CA ALA A 65 2.03 -15.61 -11.08
C ALA A 65 2.79 -16.70 -10.32
N ALA A 66 2.09 -17.76 -9.89
CA ALA A 66 2.66 -18.84 -9.08
C ALA A 66 2.86 -20.14 -9.87
N GLU A 67 2.73 -20.10 -11.19
CA GLU A 67 2.83 -21.29 -12.08
C GLU A 67 1.96 -22.47 -11.60
N LEU A 68 0.70 -22.18 -11.29
CA LEU A 68 -0.30 -23.15 -10.83
C LEU A 68 -1.40 -23.35 -11.86
N GLY A 69 -2.14 -24.45 -11.74
CA GLY A 69 -3.36 -24.63 -12.52
C GLY A 69 -4.47 -23.68 -12.04
N GLU A 70 -5.28 -23.13 -12.96
CA GLU A 70 -6.34 -22.17 -12.63
C GLU A 70 -7.38 -22.75 -11.65
N ALA A 71 -7.71 -24.04 -11.78
CA ALA A 71 -8.64 -24.72 -10.86
C ALA A 71 -8.05 -24.88 -9.45
N VAL A 72 -6.74 -25.07 -9.33
CA VAL A 72 -6.02 -25.12 -8.04
C VAL A 72 -6.00 -23.73 -7.43
N SER A 73 -5.65 -22.72 -8.21
CA SER A 73 -5.63 -21.32 -7.79
C SER A 73 -6.99 -20.84 -7.28
N ALA A 74 -8.09 -21.25 -7.94
CA ALA A 74 -9.46 -20.94 -7.49
C ALA A 74 -9.76 -21.54 -6.11
N LYS A 75 -9.33 -22.79 -5.84
CA LYS A 75 -9.50 -23.42 -4.53
C LYS A 75 -8.67 -22.75 -3.45
N ILE A 76 -7.42 -22.43 -3.75
CA ILE A 76 -6.51 -21.72 -2.83
C ILE A 76 -7.09 -20.35 -2.47
N ILE A 77 -7.56 -19.57 -3.45
CA ILE A 77 -8.20 -18.27 -3.22
C ILE A 77 -9.46 -18.43 -2.35
N THR A 78 -10.27 -19.45 -2.59
CA THR A 78 -11.49 -19.69 -1.78
C THR A 78 -11.13 -20.02 -0.34
N SER A 79 -10.09 -20.83 -0.12
CA SER A 79 -9.59 -21.16 1.22
C SER A 79 -8.98 -19.94 1.91
N ALA A 80 -8.19 -19.15 1.18
CA ALA A 80 -7.60 -17.91 1.70
C ALA A 80 -8.68 -16.90 2.11
N LYS A 81 -9.71 -16.70 1.30
CA LYS A 81 -10.87 -15.85 1.63
C LYS A 81 -11.57 -16.29 2.91
N LYS A 82 -11.75 -17.60 3.07
CA LYS A 82 -12.42 -18.17 4.24
C LYS A 82 -11.60 -18.00 5.51
N LEU A 83 -10.30 -18.28 5.46
CA LEU A 83 -9.39 -18.16 6.62
C LEU A 83 -9.10 -16.68 6.95
N ALA A 84 -8.90 -15.84 5.96
CA ALA A 84 -8.74 -14.40 6.16
C ALA A 84 -10.07 -13.68 6.45
N ASN A 85 -11.18 -14.41 6.56
CA ASN A 85 -12.54 -13.88 6.77
C ASN A 85 -12.93 -12.78 5.76
N ILE A 86 -12.52 -12.97 4.49
CA ILE A 86 -12.79 -12.02 3.40
C ILE A 86 -13.96 -12.51 2.56
N GLY A 87 -14.88 -11.58 2.30
CA GLY A 87 -16.01 -11.81 1.39
C GLY A 87 -17.35 -12.12 2.05
N GLY A 88 -17.42 -12.07 3.40
CA GLY A 88 -18.68 -12.09 4.17
C GLY A 88 -19.06 -10.72 4.70
N PHE A 89 -20.30 -10.59 5.20
CA PHE A 89 -20.69 -9.44 6.00
C PHE A 89 -19.97 -9.52 7.36
N VAL A 90 -19.35 -8.40 7.75
CA VAL A 90 -18.74 -8.23 9.07
C VAL A 90 -19.55 -7.20 9.87
N SER A 91 -19.54 -7.30 11.20
CA SER A 91 -20.17 -6.30 12.04
C SER A 91 -19.42 -4.95 11.94
N GLY A 92 -20.12 -3.84 12.20
CA GLY A 92 -19.48 -2.53 12.28
C GLY A 92 -18.37 -2.48 13.34
N ASN A 93 -18.50 -3.22 14.44
CA ASN A 93 -17.45 -3.36 15.46
C ASN A 93 -16.20 -4.04 14.91
N SER A 94 -16.34 -5.16 14.20
CA SER A 94 -15.21 -5.84 13.54
C SER A 94 -14.52 -4.94 12.50
N LEU A 95 -15.30 -4.11 11.79
CA LEU A 95 -14.74 -3.12 10.87
C LEU A 95 -13.98 -2.03 11.62
N MET A 96 -14.49 -1.57 12.76
CA MET A 96 -13.81 -0.57 13.59
C MET A 96 -12.46 -1.09 14.10
N GLU A 97 -12.37 -2.35 14.54
CA GLU A 97 -11.10 -2.96 14.95
C GLU A 97 -10.09 -2.99 13.79
N ARG A 98 -10.51 -3.41 12.59
CA ARG A 98 -9.64 -3.38 11.40
C ARG A 98 -9.17 -1.96 11.08
N ARG A 99 -10.03 -0.95 11.25
CA ARG A 99 -9.64 0.45 11.01
C ARG A 99 -8.62 1.00 12.01
N ARG A 100 -8.40 0.36 13.14
CA ARG A 100 -7.30 0.73 14.06
C ARG A 100 -5.91 0.54 13.45
N GLN A 101 -5.79 -0.30 12.43
CA GLN A 101 -4.54 -0.50 11.69
C GLN A 101 -4.26 0.61 10.66
N VAL A 102 -5.28 1.42 10.33
CA VAL A 102 -5.12 2.54 9.39
C VAL A 102 -4.28 3.62 10.06
N LEU A 103 -3.16 3.96 9.43
CA LEU A 103 -2.27 5.03 9.86
C LEU A 103 -2.63 6.33 9.18
N LYS A 104 -2.15 7.45 9.72
CA LYS A 104 -2.36 8.78 9.14
C LYS A 104 -1.02 9.45 8.88
N LEU A 105 -0.84 9.92 7.65
CA LEU A 105 0.31 10.69 7.21
C LEU A 105 -0.03 12.19 7.33
N SER A 106 0.75 12.92 8.11
CA SER A 106 0.61 14.37 8.22
C SER A 106 1.04 15.07 6.93
N SER A 107 0.25 16.06 6.52
CA SER A 107 0.64 16.98 5.44
C SER A 107 1.77 17.92 5.83
N GLY A 108 2.04 18.08 7.13
CA GLY A 108 2.90 19.12 7.69
C GLY A 108 2.17 20.46 7.90
N SER A 109 0.88 20.55 7.56
CA SER A 109 0.03 21.71 7.79
C SER A 109 -1.11 21.33 8.74
N ALA A 110 -1.12 21.93 9.92
CA ALA A 110 -2.16 21.66 10.93
C ALA A 110 -3.58 21.87 10.39
N ALA A 111 -3.79 22.89 9.55
CA ALA A 111 -5.10 23.20 8.97
C ALA A 111 -5.57 22.12 7.98
N ILE A 112 -4.67 21.56 7.18
CA ILE A 112 -4.99 20.46 6.26
C ILE A 112 -5.23 19.16 7.06
N ASP A 113 -4.39 18.89 8.03
CA ASP A 113 -4.51 17.69 8.86
C ASP A 113 -5.81 17.71 9.68
N GLU A 114 -6.22 18.86 10.23
CA GLU A 114 -7.51 19.04 10.89
C GLU A 114 -8.68 18.78 9.94
N LEU A 115 -8.63 19.34 8.72
CA LEU A 115 -9.64 19.12 7.68
C LEU A 115 -9.79 17.63 7.32
N LEU A 116 -8.67 16.90 7.31
CA LEU A 116 -8.62 15.46 7.01
C LEU A 116 -8.83 14.56 8.25
N GLY A 117 -9.14 15.16 9.40
CA GLY A 117 -9.34 14.41 10.64
C GLY A 117 -8.05 13.79 11.20
N GLY A 118 -6.90 14.44 10.97
CA GLY A 118 -5.59 14.06 11.49
C GLY A 118 -4.55 13.67 10.45
N GLY A 119 -4.84 13.85 9.16
CA GLY A 119 -3.93 13.55 8.05
C GLY A 119 -4.50 12.58 7.03
N PHE A 120 -3.69 12.23 6.04
CA PHE A 120 -4.04 11.31 4.96
C PHE A 120 -4.04 9.86 5.45
N GLU A 121 -5.13 9.14 5.25
CA GLU A 121 -5.24 7.74 5.70
C GLU A 121 -4.47 6.78 4.79
N THR A 122 -3.80 5.80 5.39
CA THR A 122 -3.32 4.61 4.65
C THR A 122 -4.49 3.74 4.20
N GLN A 123 -4.24 2.72 3.40
CA GLN A 123 -5.26 1.88 2.77
C GLN A 123 -6.28 2.70 1.97
N SER A 124 -5.85 3.82 1.42
CA SER A 124 -6.71 4.72 0.64
C SER A 124 -6.01 5.24 -0.61
N ILE A 125 -6.81 5.73 -1.56
CA ILE A 125 -6.34 6.57 -2.65
C ILE A 125 -6.89 7.95 -2.40
N CYS A 126 -6.01 8.94 -2.37
CA CYS A 126 -6.36 10.35 -2.26
C CYS A 126 -6.05 11.06 -3.58
N GLU A 127 -7.01 11.77 -4.14
CA GLU A 127 -6.83 12.61 -5.31
C GLU A 127 -6.65 14.06 -4.90
N VAL A 128 -5.60 14.70 -5.44
CA VAL A 128 -5.40 16.15 -5.35
C VAL A 128 -5.57 16.75 -6.73
N TYR A 129 -6.61 17.54 -6.93
CA TYR A 129 -6.88 18.17 -8.21
C TYR A 129 -6.91 19.71 -8.10
N GLY A 130 -6.65 20.39 -9.20
CA GLY A 130 -6.63 21.85 -9.25
C GLY A 130 -5.99 22.35 -10.54
N GLU A 131 -6.02 23.66 -10.75
CA GLU A 131 -5.43 24.32 -11.90
C GLU A 131 -3.92 24.13 -11.97
N PHE A 132 -3.34 24.37 -13.16
CA PHE A 132 -1.89 24.39 -13.31
C PHE A 132 -1.26 25.43 -12.37
N GLY A 133 -0.15 25.05 -11.73
CA GLY A 133 0.55 25.92 -10.78
C GLY A 133 -0.06 26.01 -9.38
N SER A 134 -1.15 25.27 -9.07
CA SER A 134 -1.79 25.28 -7.74
C SER A 134 -1.01 24.57 -6.64
N GLY A 135 0.12 23.94 -6.95
CA GLY A 135 0.99 23.30 -5.95
C GLY A 135 0.78 21.80 -5.74
N LYS A 136 0.01 21.10 -6.59
CA LYS A 136 -0.23 19.65 -6.48
C LYS A 136 1.06 18.83 -6.34
N THR A 137 2.00 19.01 -7.25
CA THR A 137 3.33 18.38 -7.23
C THR A 137 4.10 18.73 -5.92
N GLN A 138 3.95 19.98 -5.42
CA GLN A 138 4.59 20.36 -4.16
C GLN A 138 3.99 19.61 -2.96
N VAL A 139 2.68 19.36 -2.96
CA VAL A 139 2.03 18.51 -1.95
C VAL A 139 2.58 17.10 -2.04
N GLY A 140 2.71 16.53 -3.26
CA GLY A 140 3.31 15.22 -3.48
C GLY A 140 4.72 15.12 -2.92
N HIS A 141 5.59 16.11 -3.25
CA HIS A 141 6.96 16.16 -2.74
C HIS A 141 7.01 16.27 -1.20
N GLN A 142 6.14 17.10 -0.59
CA GLN A 142 6.09 17.25 0.86
C GLN A 142 5.64 15.96 1.55
N LEU A 143 4.60 15.32 1.03
CA LEU A 143 4.12 14.02 1.56
C LEU A 143 5.18 12.93 1.40
N ALA A 144 5.95 12.93 0.29
CA ALA A 144 7.04 11.99 0.10
C ALA A 144 8.09 12.13 1.22
N VAL A 145 8.47 13.35 1.55
CA VAL A 145 9.42 13.62 2.65
C VAL A 145 8.80 13.27 4.01
N ASN A 146 7.56 13.70 4.28
CA ASN A 146 6.89 13.46 5.55
C ASN A 146 6.70 11.96 5.82
N CYS A 147 6.44 11.15 4.77
CA CYS A 147 6.28 9.70 4.88
C CYS A 147 7.49 9.02 5.53
N LEU A 148 8.70 9.55 5.28
CA LEU A 148 9.95 9.00 5.80
C LEU A 148 10.17 9.26 7.30
N LEU A 149 9.46 10.23 7.86
CA LEU A 149 9.55 10.58 9.28
C LEU A 149 8.98 9.45 10.16
N PRO A 150 9.45 9.35 11.42
CA PRO A 150 8.84 8.47 12.40
C PRO A 150 7.36 8.78 12.64
N LYS A 151 6.60 7.80 13.11
CA LYS A 151 5.16 7.96 13.40
C LYS A 151 4.88 9.05 14.43
N GLU A 152 5.74 9.21 15.40
CA GLU A 152 5.67 10.23 16.46
C GLU A 152 5.77 11.65 15.91
N GLN A 153 6.33 11.80 14.71
CA GLN A 153 6.43 13.07 13.98
C GLN A 153 5.40 13.22 12.85
N GLY A 154 4.39 12.34 12.83
CA GLY A 154 3.33 12.36 11.83
C GLY A 154 3.70 11.68 10.50
N GLY A 155 4.83 10.97 10.46
CA GLY A 155 5.25 10.15 9.32
C GLY A 155 4.68 8.73 9.36
N LEU A 156 5.11 7.91 8.42
CA LEU A 156 4.79 6.47 8.36
C LEU A 156 6.02 5.58 8.57
N GLY A 157 7.22 6.16 8.51
CA GLY A 157 8.51 5.48 8.70
C GLY A 157 8.92 4.56 7.56
N GLY A 158 8.13 4.47 6.48
CA GLY A 158 8.38 3.61 5.33
C GLY A 158 8.94 4.34 4.12
N GLU A 159 9.00 3.66 2.98
CA GLU A 159 9.58 4.16 1.75
C GLU A 159 8.52 4.63 0.76
N VAL A 160 8.95 5.44 -0.21
CA VAL A 160 8.08 6.12 -1.16
C VAL A 160 8.41 5.68 -2.58
N PHE A 161 7.38 5.38 -3.37
CA PHE A 161 7.49 5.20 -4.82
C PHE A 161 6.79 6.35 -5.53
N TYR A 162 7.51 7.04 -6.40
CA TYR A 162 7.03 8.20 -7.15
C TYR A 162 7.03 7.90 -8.64
N ILE A 163 5.86 7.81 -9.25
CA ILE A 163 5.69 7.68 -10.70
C ILE A 163 5.47 9.09 -11.27
N ASP A 164 6.49 9.59 -11.97
CA ASP A 164 6.48 10.90 -12.61
C ASP A 164 6.08 10.76 -14.08
N THR A 165 4.95 11.34 -14.47
CA THR A 165 4.43 11.30 -15.84
C THR A 165 4.72 12.58 -16.64
N GLU A 166 5.12 13.66 -15.95
CA GLU A 166 5.29 14.99 -16.54
C GLU A 166 6.74 15.51 -16.49
N ASP A 167 7.68 14.69 -15.97
CA ASP A 167 9.09 15.08 -15.78
C ASP A 167 9.25 16.28 -14.83
N THR A 168 8.48 16.27 -13.75
CA THR A 168 8.39 17.39 -12.81
C THR A 168 9.05 17.12 -11.46
N PHE A 169 9.50 15.89 -11.21
CA PHE A 169 10.22 15.55 -9.98
C PHE A 169 11.54 16.34 -9.90
N ARG A 170 11.80 16.91 -8.73
CA ARG A 170 13.01 17.73 -8.48
C ARG A 170 13.71 17.26 -7.21
N PRO A 171 14.82 16.52 -7.33
CA PRO A 171 15.60 16.06 -6.17
C PRO A 171 16.05 17.21 -5.24
N GLU A 172 16.37 18.37 -5.82
CA GLU A 172 16.79 19.55 -5.06
C GLU A 172 15.66 20.07 -4.15
N ARG A 173 14.41 19.93 -4.63
CA ARG A 173 13.25 20.32 -3.85
C ARG A 173 12.96 19.32 -2.71
N ILE A 174 13.13 18.04 -2.96
CA ILE A 174 13.08 17.00 -1.91
C ILE A 174 14.14 17.29 -0.84
N ALA A 175 15.39 17.54 -1.25
CA ALA A 175 16.48 17.87 -0.32
C ALA A 175 16.18 19.12 0.51
N GLN A 176 15.57 20.15 -0.09
CA GLN A 176 15.16 21.36 0.63
C GLN A 176 14.07 21.06 1.67
N MET A 177 13.05 20.29 1.30
CA MET A 177 11.94 19.90 2.18
C MET A 177 12.43 19.01 3.32
N ALA A 178 13.32 18.05 3.04
CA ALA A 178 13.94 17.20 4.04
C ALA A 178 14.66 18.00 5.13
N ARG A 179 15.50 18.98 4.73
CA ARG A 179 16.13 19.89 5.70
C ARG A 179 15.11 20.66 6.54
N GLY A 180 13.99 21.06 5.91
CA GLY A 180 12.92 21.80 6.59
C GLY A 180 12.26 21.03 7.73
N VAL A 181 12.24 19.70 7.65
CA VAL A 181 11.68 18.81 8.69
C VAL A 181 12.76 18.12 9.54
N GLY A 182 14.03 18.51 9.37
CA GLY A 182 15.15 17.94 10.14
C GLY A 182 15.60 16.55 9.68
N LEU A 183 15.23 16.13 8.47
CA LEU A 183 15.68 14.87 7.86
C LEU A 183 16.92 15.11 7.01
N ASP A 184 17.86 14.15 7.04
CA ASP A 184 19.02 14.18 6.16
C ASP A 184 18.57 14.05 4.69
N PRO A 185 18.95 14.99 3.80
CA PRO A 185 18.58 14.96 2.39
C PRO A 185 19.06 13.73 1.64
N GLU A 186 20.23 13.18 1.96
CA GLU A 186 20.77 12.00 1.30
C GLU A 186 19.91 10.77 1.65
N ILE A 187 19.59 10.60 2.93
CA ILE A 187 18.68 9.55 3.40
C ILE A 187 17.29 9.71 2.76
N ALA A 188 16.78 10.94 2.65
CA ALA A 188 15.49 11.18 2.02
C ALA A 188 15.50 10.76 0.53
N LEU A 189 16.54 11.12 -0.21
CA LEU A 189 16.67 10.80 -1.63
C LEU A 189 16.88 9.30 -1.88
N GLU A 190 17.59 8.58 -1.00
CA GLU A 190 17.77 7.14 -1.10
C GLU A 190 16.46 6.36 -0.89
N ARG A 191 15.55 6.87 -0.05
CA ARG A 191 14.29 6.21 0.31
C ARG A 191 13.08 6.65 -0.52
N ILE A 192 13.27 7.55 -1.49
CA ILE A 192 12.25 7.94 -2.46
C ILE A 192 12.64 7.39 -3.82
N HIS A 193 11.99 6.30 -4.23
CA HIS A 193 12.22 5.64 -5.50
C HIS A 193 11.41 6.33 -6.60
N VAL A 194 12.08 6.87 -7.60
CA VAL A 194 11.44 7.65 -8.67
C VAL A 194 11.56 6.93 -10.00
N ALA A 195 10.44 6.82 -10.71
CA ALA A 195 10.43 6.31 -12.07
C ALA A 195 9.63 7.25 -12.98
N ARG A 196 10.23 7.61 -14.13
CA ARG A 196 9.53 8.35 -15.18
C ARG A 196 8.69 7.40 -16.02
N ALA A 197 7.39 7.66 -16.10
CA ALA A 197 6.49 6.98 -17.02
C ALA A 197 6.49 7.68 -18.38
N TYR A 198 6.65 6.94 -19.46
CA TYR A 198 6.68 7.50 -20.83
C TYR A 198 5.34 7.39 -21.55
N ASN A 199 4.47 6.51 -21.12
CA ASN A 199 3.14 6.29 -21.65
C ASN A 199 2.26 5.54 -20.65
N SER A 200 0.97 5.38 -20.94
CA SER A 200 0.02 4.73 -20.04
C SER A 200 0.36 3.25 -19.77
N ALA A 201 0.88 2.53 -20.75
CA ALA A 201 1.28 1.14 -20.59
C ALA A 201 2.49 1.01 -19.65
N HIS A 202 3.49 1.88 -19.80
CA HIS A 202 4.64 1.95 -18.91
C HIS A 202 4.24 2.36 -17.48
N GLN A 203 3.34 3.35 -17.36
CA GLN A 203 2.78 3.74 -16.05
C GLN A 203 2.13 2.55 -15.32
N MET A 204 1.36 1.72 -16.03
CA MET A 204 0.77 0.51 -15.46
C MET A 204 1.82 -0.54 -15.10
N LEU A 205 2.86 -0.73 -15.92
CA LEU A 205 3.97 -1.64 -15.64
C LEU A 205 4.74 -1.25 -14.38
N LEU A 206 4.96 0.04 -14.14
CA LEU A 206 5.63 0.53 -12.92
C LEU A 206 4.87 0.14 -11.64
N VAL A 207 3.54 0.06 -11.70
CA VAL A 207 2.73 -0.44 -10.55
C VAL A 207 3.00 -1.92 -10.28
N ASP A 208 3.16 -2.74 -11.33
CA ASP A 208 3.55 -4.15 -11.17
C ASP A 208 4.98 -4.28 -10.60
N GLU A 209 5.86 -3.33 -10.90
CA GLU A 209 7.22 -3.27 -10.32
C GLU A 209 7.19 -2.89 -8.85
N ILE A 210 6.35 -1.94 -8.44
CA ILE A 210 6.13 -1.62 -7.03
C ILE A 210 5.63 -2.85 -6.26
N GLN A 211 4.70 -3.63 -6.84
CA GLN A 211 4.22 -4.87 -6.22
C GLN A 211 5.35 -5.89 -6.01
N ARG A 212 6.31 -5.96 -6.94
CA ARG A 212 7.49 -6.83 -6.77
C ARG A 212 8.45 -6.29 -5.72
N ALA A 213 8.70 -4.99 -5.71
CA ALA A 213 9.59 -4.33 -4.77
C ALA A 213 9.06 -4.40 -3.33
N SER A 214 7.74 -4.33 -3.13
CA SER A 214 7.11 -4.34 -1.80
C SER A 214 7.28 -5.64 -1.02
N LYS A 215 7.86 -6.68 -1.64
CA LYS A 215 8.27 -7.91 -0.93
C LYS A 215 9.47 -7.68 0.01
N ASN A 216 10.32 -6.72 -0.32
CA ASN A 216 11.59 -6.47 0.38
C ASN A 216 11.70 -5.02 0.90
N ILE A 217 10.78 -4.16 0.49
CA ILE A 217 10.76 -2.73 0.82
C ILE A 217 9.44 -2.42 1.51
N ASP A 218 9.50 -1.76 2.66
CA ASP A 218 8.29 -1.32 3.39
C ASP A 218 7.68 -0.08 2.73
N VAL A 219 6.88 -0.31 1.70
CA VAL A 219 6.21 0.74 0.91
C VAL A 219 5.07 1.34 1.72
N LYS A 220 5.12 2.64 1.99
CA LYS A 220 4.08 3.36 2.74
C LYS A 220 3.40 4.47 1.94
N LEU A 221 4.02 4.94 0.88
CA LEU A 221 3.42 5.96 0.01
C LEU A 221 3.73 5.67 -1.46
N ILE A 222 2.70 5.70 -2.29
CA ILE A 222 2.82 5.64 -3.75
C ILE A 222 2.24 6.93 -4.31
N ILE A 223 2.99 7.65 -5.12
CA ILE A 223 2.57 8.89 -5.77
C ILE A 223 2.55 8.68 -7.28
N VAL A 224 1.48 9.12 -7.93
CA VAL A 224 1.37 9.12 -9.40
C VAL A 224 1.03 10.54 -9.85
N ASP A 225 2.01 11.28 -10.30
CA ASP A 225 1.89 12.69 -10.70
C ASP A 225 2.22 12.85 -12.21
N SER A 226 1.19 12.95 -13.04
CA SER A 226 -0.23 12.90 -12.80
C SER A 226 -0.85 11.59 -13.31
N LEU A 227 -1.86 11.10 -12.62
CA LEU A 227 -2.53 9.84 -12.95
C LEU A 227 -3.03 9.77 -14.39
N ILE A 228 -3.64 10.84 -14.90
CA ILE A 228 -4.45 10.80 -16.12
C ILE A 228 -3.75 11.38 -17.35
N ALA A 229 -2.56 11.98 -17.23
CA ALA A 229 -1.90 12.69 -18.35
C ALA A 229 -1.72 11.78 -19.56
N HIS A 230 -1.07 10.63 -19.41
CA HIS A 230 -0.84 9.69 -20.51
C HIS A 230 -2.13 9.09 -21.06
N PHE A 231 -3.10 8.76 -20.19
CA PHE A 231 -4.39 8.25 -20.64
C PHE A 231 -5.18 9.26 -21.45
N ARG A 232 -5.07 10.56 -21.15
CA ARG A 232 -5.68 11.63 -21.99
C ARG A 232 -4.96 11.82 -23.32
N ALA A 233 -3.63 11.72 -23.32
CA ALA A 233 -2.82 11.92 -24.51
C ALA A 233 -2.97 10.78 -25.52
N GLU A 234 -3.11 9.54 -25.08
CA GLU A 234 -3.14 8.35 -25.95
C GLU A 234 -4.54 7.98 -26.43
N PHE A 235 -5.56 8.15 -25.58
CA PHE A 235 -6.94 7.76 -25.89
C PHE A 235 -7.78 8.98 -26.27
N LEU A 236 -7.57 9.46 -27.49
CA LEU A 236 -8.23 10.66 -28.02
C LEU A 236 -9.57 10.35 -28.67
N GLY A 237 -10.50 11.30 -28.56
CA GLY A 237 -11.82 11.23 -29.20
C GLY A 237 -12.83 10.36 -28.47
N ARG A 238 -14.12 10.54 -28.88
CA ARG A 238 -15.25 9.86 -28.19
C ARG A 238 -15.23 8.34 -28.35
N GLY A 239 -14.71 7.80 -29.44
CA GLY A 239 -14.63 6.35 -29.67
C GLY A 239 -13.67 5.61 -28.74
N MET A 240 -12.67 6.30 -28.19
CA MET A 240 -11.67 5.71 -27.28
C MET A 240 -11.99 5.92 -25.81
N LEU A 241 -13.11 6.55 -25.47
CA LEU A 241 -13.47 6.86 -24.10
C LEU A 241 -13.67 5.61 -23.24
N ALA A 242 -14.32 4.59 -23.80
CA ALA A 242 -14.57 3.32 -23.11
C ALA A 242 -13.25 2.60 -22.77
N ASP A 243 -12.34 2.49 -23.73
CA ASP A 243 -11.02 1.84 -23.55
C ASP A 243 -10.17 2.60 -22.53
N ARG A 244 -10.15 3.93 -22.63
CA ARG A 244 -9.47 4.78 -21.64
C ARG A 244 -9.99 4.52 -20.23
N GLN A 245 -11.31 4.52 -20.06
CA GLN A 245 -11.94 4.31 -18.77
C GLN A 245 -11.69 2.91 -18.21
N GLN A 246 -11.72 1.90 -19.07
CA GLN A 246 -11.45 0.52 -18.66
C GLN A 246 -10.00 0.35 -18.17
N LYS A 247 -9.01 0.89 -18.90
CA LYS A 247 -7.60 0.83 -18.50
C LYS A 247 -7.33 1.63 -17.23
N LEU A 248 -7.90 2.83 -17.11
CA LEU A 248 -7.77 3.65 -15.93
C LEU A 248 -8.39 2.96 -14.69
N ASN A 249 -9.57 2.37 -14.83
CA ASN A 249 -10.21 1.62 -13.73
C ASN A 249 -9.35 0.43 -13.30
N ARG A 250 -8.74 -0.30 -14.25
CA ARG A 250 -7.81 -1.38 -13.94
C ARG A 250 -6.60 -0.85 -13.17
N HIS A 251 -5.99 0.24 -13.63
CA HIS A 251 -4.84 0.87 -12.99
C HIS A 251 -5.16 1.31 -11.55
N MET A 252 -6.30 1.98 -11.35
CA MET A 252 -6.77 2.38 -10.02
C MET A 252 -7.01 1.18 -9.10
N LYS A 253 -7.53 0.08 -9.64
CA LYS A 253 -7.75 -1.15 -8.87
C LYS A 253 -6.44 -1.76 -8.37
N GLU A 254 -5.40 -1.80 -9.21
CA GLU A 254 -4.08 -2.30 -8.80
C GLU A 254 -3.42 -1.37 -7.76
N LEU A 255 -3.52 -0.05 -7.93
CA LEU A 255 -3.06 0.93 -6.93
C LEU A 255 -3.78 0.74 -5.59
N LYS A 256 -5.12 0.57 -5.60
CA LYS A 256 -5.90 0.32 -4.38
C LYS A 256 -5.48 -0.97 -3.68
N LYS A 257 -5.23 -2.03 -4.46
CA LYS A 257 -4.74 -3.30 -3.93
C LYS A 257 -3.38 -3.14 -3.24
N LEU A 258 -2.45 -2.38 -3.85
CA LEU A 258 -1.16 -2.08 -3.23
C LEU A 258 -1.32 -1.30 -1.93
N ALA A 259 -2.24 -0.31 -1.91
CA ALA A 259 -2.55 0.45 -0.70
C ALA A 259 -3.03 -0.46 0.44
N ASP A 260 -3.92 -1.41 0.14
CA ASP A 260 -4.49 -2.33 1.14
C ASP A 260 -3.46 -3.33 1.67
N VAL A 261 -2.71 -3.97 0.77
CA VAL A 261 -1.75 -5.02 1.14
C VAL A 261 -0.56 -4.45 1.93
N ASN A 262 -0.07 -3.27 1.56
CA ASN A 262 1.11 -2.68 2.21
C ASN A 262 0.76 -1.72 3.36
N ASN A 263 -0.51 -1.59 3.71
CA ASN A 263 -0.96 -0.53 4.61
C ASN A 263 -0.35 0.82 4.21
N ALA A 264 -0.41 1.13 2.92
CA ALA A 264 0.17 2.30 2.29
C ALA A 264 -0.90 3.32 1.89
N MET A 265 -0.51 4.57 1.68
CA MET A 265 -1.30 5.60 1.06
C MET A 265 -0.97 5.69 -0.44
N VAL A 266 -1.96 5.95 -1.27
CA VAL A 266 -1.76 6.33 -2.68
C VAL A 266 -2.22 7.77 -2.89
N LEU A 267 -1.36 8.60 -3.46
CA LEU A 267 -1.65 9.96 -3.90
C LEU A 267 -1.69 10.02 -5.43
N VAL A 268 -2.73 10.62 -6.00
CA VAL A 268 -2.87 10.80 -7.45
C VAL A 268 -3.29 12.22 -7.80
#